data_65d17963ec8d24125c62e9775bdfc98a
#
_entry.id   65d17963ec8d24125c62e9775bdfc98a
#
_cell.length_a   1.000
_cell.length_b   1.000
_cell.length_c   1.000
_cell.angle_alpha   90.00
_cell.angle_beta   90.00
_cell.angle_gamma   90.00
#
_symmetry.space_group_name_H-M   'P 1'
#
loop_
_entity.id
_entity.type
_entity.pdbx_description
1 polymer ?
#
loop_
_entity_poly.entity_id
_entity_poly.type
_entity_poly.pdbx_seq_one_letter_code
_entity_poly.pdbx_strand_id
1 'polypeptide(L)'
;MNRKKFIAVAISAALGLSGAPVYASESAAFSDGEVQEYGAEEEKQEFQTDSQDPETDSFQDKMESDADTDGFLDEATGVSSGEADANGFTYQYLKESDTYRLTKGTDTENVIIPYEYNGKVVSEVGERAFYGCINIKTVKAEEGADRRKNHIRIDKSAFENCENLRKVSFDQGAKLESRAFYNCPKLWEYTGVSYYDSFDTEIEQDSFDADTKVIFRAGDNGIPESVEAFADKNRVFIEITDNDNYVLTDKDGTSYYDDWSEGDSRTFCVDCDDTMASVRVWSAVEVIGRKAFYGCSNVKKVLIERKTSTIESKAFAKCKNMSIIMPSGITAISDDAFDGASGITIYADKGSYAEKYAKKHNLTCKTIPAPTAVPVPKLKVSYDEKNGNATLNWTPVEYTFQYYIYRYDTATKKYKCVSKVDQNTTSYKPESPVGRTVKYKVRVRTLAGIYTDQYSKRSNTVTVQGRPGNVSDISKKKKGKNLTFKWTKAKGAQGYILYRYDENARKYRKIKTIKNGNVTSYTDKTGKLNKNENYYVRAYCTTKDGTRLYGWYWA
;
A
#
# COMPACT_ATOMS: atom_id res chain seq x y z
N MET A 1 13.59 -45.26 -10.22
CA MET A 1 13.31 -45.10 -8.79
C MET A 1 11.95 -44.42 -8.69
N ASN A 2 10.98 -45.03 -8.02
CA ASN A 2 9.60 -44.50 -8.00
C ASN A 2 9.53 -43.24 -7.12
N ARG A 3 9.53 -42.07 -7.76
CA ARG A 3 9.14 -40.81 -7.09
C ARG A 3 7.61 -40.79 -7.02
N LYS A 4 7.07 -40.78 -5.81
CA LYS A 4 5.65 -40.64 -5.58
C LYS A 4 5.22 -39.22 -6.00
N LYS A 5 4.30 -39.12 -6.96
CA LYS A 5 3.61 -37.88 -7.29
C LYS A 5 2.82 -37.45 -6.04
N PHE A 6 3.15 -36.32 -5.45
CA PHE A 6 2.34 -35.71 -4.41
C PHE A 6 1.33 -34.78 -5.07
N ILE A 7 0.07 -35.16 -4.99
CA ILE A 7 -1.05 -34.30 -5.38
C ILE A 7 -1.34 -33.44 -4.16
N ALA A 8 -1.17 -32.13 -4.28
CA ALA A 8 -1.63 -31.17 -3.28
C ALA A 8 -3.15 -31.15 -3.28
N VAL A 9 -3.78 -31.70 -2.26
CA VAL A 9 -5.23 -31.59 -2.06
C VAL A 9 -5.51 -30.26 -1.39
N ALA A 10 -6.13 -29.35 -2.11
CA ALA A 10 -6.61 -28.08 -1.60
C ALA A 10 -7.68 -28.34 -0.52
N ILE A 11 -7.39 -28.03 0.73
CA ILE A 11 -8.40 -27.93 1.78
C ILE A 11 -8.89 -26.49 1.84
N SER A 12 -10.07 -26.24 1.27
CA SER A 12 -10.84 -25.02 1.49
C SER A 12 -11.18 -24.92 2.97
N ALA A 13 -10.44 -24.14 3.74
CA ALA A 13 -10.81 -23.79 5.10
C ALA A 13 -11.95 -22.78 5.05
N ALA A 14 -13.20 -23.28 5.01
CA ALA A 14 -14.38 -22.49 5.34
C ALA A 14 -14.21 -21.95 6.76
N LEU A 15 -14.38 -20.64 6.94
CA LEU A 15 -14.46 -19.97 8.22
C LEU A 15 -15.62 -20.50 9.06
N GLY A 16 -15.37 -21.55 9.81
CA GLY A 16 -16.23 -22.06 10.86
C GLY A 16 -15.86 -21.43 12.20
N LEU A 17 -16.76 -20.61 12.71
CA LEU A 17 -16.74 -20.13 14.09
C LEU A 17 -16.92 -21.33 15.04
N SER A 18 -15.93 -21.64 15.87
CA SER A 18 -16.15 -22.43 17.09
C SER A 18 -15.19 -22.01 18.20
N GLY A 19 -15.78 -21.63 19.30
CA GLY A 19 -15.49 -21.67 20.71
C GLY A 19 -14.05 -21.74 21.20
N ALA A 20 -13.56 -20.60 21.74
CA ALA A 20 -12.44 -20.62 22.67
C ALA A 20 -12.95 -20.89 24.10
N PRO A 21 -12.21 -21.64 24.93
CA PRO A 21 -12.59 -21.90 26.31
C PRO A 21 -12.40 -20.63 27.17
N VAL A 22 -13.40 -20.37 27.99
CA VAL A 22 -13.43 -19.33 29.01
C VAL A 22 -12.56 -19.81 30.18
N TYR A 23 -11.47 -19.12 30.46
CA TYR A 23 -10.84 -19.17 31.78
C TYR A 23 -11.33 -17.98 32.60
N ALA A 24 -12.09 -18.28 33.62
CA ALA A 24 -12.45 -17.34 34.68
C ALA A 24 -11.19 -17.05 35.52
N SER A 25 -10.86 -15.77 35.74
CA SER A 25 -9.99 -15.34 36.80
C SER A 25 -10.70 -14.34 37.66
N GLU A 26 -10.68 -14.66 38.95
CA GLU A 26 -11.29 -13.96 40.04
C GLU A 26 -10.85 -12.50 40.16
N SER A 27 -11.79 -11.66 40.55
CA SER A 27 -11.62 -10.25 40.89
C SER A 27 -10.93 -10.09 42.24
N ALA A 28 -9.77 -9.42 42.26
CA ALA A 28 -9.26 -8.80 43.48
C ALA A 28 -9.44 -7.29 43.34
N ALA A 29 -10.21 -6.74 44.29
CA ALA A 29 -10.39 -5.31 44.46
C ALA A 29 -9.14 -4.71 45.11
N PHE A 30 -8.64 -3.60 44.57
CA PHE A 30 -7.71 -2.73 45.29
C PHE A 30 -8.21 -1.29 45.29
N SER A 31 -8.10 -0.73 46.49
CA SER A 31 -8.55 0.57 46.97
C SER A 31 -7.77 1.75 46.38
N ASP A 32 -8.44 2.88 46.36
CA ASP A 32 -7.97 4.21 46.02
C ASP A 32 -6.69 4.63 46.79
N GLY A 33 -5.69 5.11 46.04
CA GLY A 33 -4.53 5.80 46.54
C GLY A 33 -4.31 7.09 45.77
N GLU A 34 -4.31 8.20 46.48
CA GLU A 34 -4.08 9.56 46.02
C GLU A 34 -2.76 9.70 45.26
N VAL A 35 -2.77 10.40 44.15
CA VAL A 35 -1.56 10.78 43.39
C VAL A 35 -1.31 12.27 43.58
N GLN A 36 -0.18 12.58 44.20
CA GLN A 36 0.36 13.95 44.31
C GLN A 36 0.91 14.41 42.95
N GLU A 37 0.53 15.64 42.60
CA GLU A 37 1.11 16.38 41.46
C GLU A 37 2.55 16.81 41.79
N TYR A 38 3.48 16.49 40.90
CA TYR A 38 4.77 17.17 40.81
C TYR A 38 4.83 18.01 39.55
N GLY A 39 5.01 19.32 39.72
CA GLY A 39 5.23 20.27 38.66
C GLY A 39 6.62 20.08 38.03
N ALA A 40 6.66 20.19 36.70
CA ALA A 40 7.90 20.26 35.93
C ALA A 40 8.10 21.69 35.43
N GLU A 41 9.22 22.28 35.85
CA GLU A 41 9.71 23.56 35.33
C GLU A 41 10.27 23.40 33.91
N GLU A 42 9.91 24.36 33.05
CA GLU A 42 10.45 24.48 31.71
C GLU A 42 11.81 25.18 31.74
N GLU A 43 12.89 24.50 31.37
CA GLU A 43 14.14 25.16 30.97
C GLU A 43 14.16 25.36 29.46
N LYS A 44 14.15 26.65 29.06
CA LYS A 44 14.45 27.10 27.70
C LYS A 44 15.95 27.16 27.51
N GLN A 45 16.50 26.36 26.60
CA GLN A 45 17.83 26.61 26.05
C GLN A 45 17.72 27.11 24.61
N GLU A 46 18.12 28.37 24.44
CA GLU A 46 18.40 28.98 23.13
C GLU A 46 19.67 28.36 22.54
N PHE A 47 19.58 27.85 21.32
CA PHE A 47 20.76 27.52 20.54
C PHE A 47 20.99 28.60 19.47
N GLN A 48 22.09 29.28 19.61
CA GLN A 48 22.65 30.21 18.63
C GLN A 48 23.11 29.44 17.39
N THR A 49 22.71 29.96 16.23
CA THR A 49 23.23 29.54 14.92
C THR A 49 24.60 30.15 14.70
N ASP A 50 25.60 29.33 14.57
CA ASP A 50 26.88 29.76 14.01
C ASP A 50 27.06 29.14 12.62
N SER A 51 27.11 30.02 11.64
CA SER A 51 27.30 29.73 10.22
C SER A 51 28.78 29.65 9.91
N GLN A 52 29.27 28.49 9.55
CA GLN A 52 30.52 28.37 8.76
C GLN A 52 30.36 27.22 7.77
N ASP A 53 30.34 27.60 6.51
CA ASP A 53 30.54 26.72 5.37
C ASP A 53 31.97 26.15 5.36
N PRO A 54 32.14 24.90 4.99
CA PRO A 54 33.38 24.48 4.33
C PRO A 54 33.09 24.06 2.89
N GLU A 55 33.89 24.63 2.07
CA GLU A 55 34.21 24.44 0.67
C GLU A 55 33.84 23.09 0.06
N THR A 56 33.14 23.19 -1.06
CA THR A 56 32.89 22.13 -2.03
C THR A 56 34.21 21.72 -2.69
N ASP A 57 34.72 20.55 -2.33
CA ASP A 57 35.75 19.88 -3.12
C ASP A 57 35.07 18.93 -4.11
N SER A 58 35.07 19.35 -5.35
CA SER A 58 34.55 18.62 -6.48
C SER A 58 35.56 17.56 -6.93
N PHE A 59 35.37 16.32 -6.51
CA PHE A 59 36.01 15.19 -7.20
C PHE A 59 35.18 14.84 -8.43
N GLN A 60 35.62 15.41 -9.56
CA GLN A 60 35.30 14.87 -10.88
C GLN A 60 36.16 13.64 -11.11
N ASP A 61 35.64 12.46 -10.83
CA ASP A 61 36.22 11.24 -11.39
C ASP A 61 35.89 11.19 -12.87
N LYS A 62 36.92 11.41 -13.66
CA LYS A 62 36.95 11.12 -15.09
C LYS A 62 36.78 9.61 -15.27
N MET A 63 35.59 9.16 -15.62
CA MET A 63 35.48 7.89 -16.35
C MET A 63 35.99 8.11 -17.76
N GLU A 64 37.19 7.64 -17.98
CA GLU A 64 37.73 7.45 -19.33
C GLU A 64 36.82 6.43 -20.04
N SER A 65 36.24 6.88 -21.12
CA SER A 65 35.54 6.08 -22.08
C SER A 65 36.55 5.27 -22.87
N ASP A 66 36.79 4.03 -22.51
CA ASP A 66 37.35 3.07 -23.41
C ASP A 66 36.29 2.70 -24.45
N ALA A 67 36.26 3.48 -25.49
CA ALA A 67 35.58 3.14 -26.73
C ALA A 67 36.51 2.20 -27.52
N ASP A 68 36.46 0.92 -27.18
CA ASP A 68 36.93 -0.10 -28.11
C ASP A 68 35.87 -0.29 -29.20
N THR A 69 36.01 0.49 -30.23
CA THR A 69 35.37 0.27 -31.52
C THR A 69 36.11 -0.87 -32.22
N ASP A 70 35.78 -2.12 -31.87
CA ASP A 70 36.02 -3.24 -32.76
C ASP A 70 34.75 -3.43 -33.62
N GLY A 71 34.88 -2.86 -34.81
CA GLY A 71 33.91 -3.04 -35.86
C GLY A 71 33.89 -4.49 -36.36
N PHE A 72 32.95 -5.27 -35.87
CA PHE A 72 32.42 -6.41 -36.62
C PHE A 72 31.22 -5.92 -37.42
N LEU A 73 31.55 -5.52 -38.67
CA LEU A 73 30.52 -5.44 -39.73
C LEU A 73 30.10 -6.86 -40.05
N ASP A 74 29.03 -7.32 -39.44
CA ASP A 74 28.31 -8.48 -39.96
C ASP A 74 27.41 -8.00 -41.09
N GLU A 75 27.87 -8.23 -42.34
CA GLU A 75 27.10 -8.05 -43.56
C GLU A 75 26.03 -9.14 -43.63
N ALA A 76 24.92 -8.95 -42.91
CA ALA A 76 23.70 -9.65 -43.27
C ALA A 76 22.48 -8.92 -42.74
N THR A 77 21.72 -8.38 -43.67
CA THR A 77 20.30 -8.02 -43.57
C THR A 77 19.96 -6.63 -43.04
N GLY A 78 19.32 -5.87 -43.91
CA GLY A 78 18.83 -4.53 -43.73
C GLY A 78 18.00 -4.35 -42.46
N VAL A 79 18.55 -3.70 -41.47
CA VAL A 79 17.85 -3.29 -40.24
C VAL A 79 17.18 -1.97 -40.53
N SER A 80 15.90 -1.98 -40.82
CA SER A 80 15.05 -0.83 -40.58
C SER A 80 14.82 -0.76 -39.08
N SER A 81 15.47 0.18 -38.37
CA SER A 81 15.10 0.58 -37.04
C SER A 81 13.70 1.20 -37.13
N GLY A 82 12.67 0.39 -36.95
CA GLY A 82 11.28 0.82 -36.99
C GLY A 82 11.02 1.90 -35.94
N GLU A 83 10.12 2.83 -36.22
CA GLU A 83 9.58 3.74 -35.22
C GLU A 83 9.02 2.93 -34.05
N ALA A 84 9.11 3.49 -32.83
CA ALA A 84 8.53 2.85 -31.66
C ALA A 84 7.01 2.71 -31.81
N ASP A 85 6.46 1.59 -31.35
CA ASP A 85 5.00 1.39 -31.28
C ASP A 85 4.33 2.32 -30.27
N ALA A 86 3.02 2.18 -30.09
CA ALA A 86 2.24 2.97 -29.12
C ALA A 86 2.69 2.77 -27.67
N ASN A 87 3.37 1.67 -27.35
CA ASN A 87 3.94 1.36 -26.04
C ASN A 87 5.39 1.85 -25.90
N GLY A 88 5.96 2.41 -26.97
CA GLY A 88 7.35 2.85 -27.03
C GLY A 88 8.35 1.72 -27.28
N PHE A 89 7.91 0.54 -27.72
CA PHE A 89 8.77 -0.59 -28.03
C PHE A 89 9.28 -0.51 -29.45
N THR A 90 10.51 -0.97 -29.69
CA THR A 90 11.08 -1.08 -31.04
C THR A 90 11.32 -2.54 -31.39
N TYR A 91 11.24 -2.85 -32.66
CA TYR A 91 11.25 -4.22 -33.18
C TYR A 91 12.20 -4.38 -34.35
N GLN A 92 12.76 -5.59 -34.48
CA GLN A 92 13.52 -6.06 -35.60
C GLN A 92 12.77 -7.23 -36.28
N TYR A 93 12.60 -7.17 -37.57
CA TYR A 93 12.02 -8.30 -38.33
C TYR A 93 13.05 -9.39 -38.52
N LEU A 94 12.68 -10.63 -38.18
CA LEU A 94 13.47 -11.85 -38.34
C LEU A 94 12.99 -12.58 -39.59
N LYS A 95 13.73 -12.45 -40.69
CA LYS A 95 13.33 -12.97 -41.98
C LYS A 95 13.24 -14.50 -42.04
N GLU A 96 14.10 -15.21 -41.33
CA GLU A 96 14.16 -16.66 -41.33
C GLU A 96 12.95 -17.31 -40.64
N SER A 97 12.50 -16.75 -39.55
CA SER A 97 11.34 -17.24 -38.77
C SER A 97 10.02 -16.55 -39.13
N ASP A 98 10.06 -15.50 -39.96
CA ASP A 98 8.93 -14.65 -40.29
C ASP A 98 8.24 -14.04 -39.07
N THR A 99 9.02 -13.64 -38.06
CA THR A 99 8.58 -13.10 -36.77
C THR A 99 9.27 -11.78 -36.46
N TYR A 100 8.96 -11.18 -35.28
CA TYR A 100 9.65 -10.01 -34.77
C TYR A 100 10.39 -10.32 -33.48
N ARG A 101 11.53 -9.65 -33.31
CA ARG A 101 12.26 -9.50 -32.04
C ARG A 101 11.99 -8.12 -31.49
N LEU A 102 11.56 -8.01 -30.21
CA LEU A 102 11.51 -6.75 -29.48
C LEU A 102 12.94 -6.36 -29.09
N THR A 103 13.46 -5.29 -29.66
CA THR A 103 14.88 -4.88 -29.49
C THR A 103 15.08 -3.87 -28.37
N LYS A 104 14.03 -3.08 -28.05
CA LYS A 104 14.07 -2.13 -26.94
C LYS A 104 12.68 -1.94 -26.36
N GLY A 105 12.57 -2.07 -25.05
CA GLY A 105 11.37 -1.80 -24.28
C GLY A 105 11.41 -0.46 -23.55
N THR A 106 10.39 -0.23 -22.72
CA THR A 106 10.22 0.97 -21.90
C THR A 106 10.27 0.63 -20.41
N ASP A 107 10.82 1.54 -19.60
CA ASP A 107 10.93 1.38 -18.13
C ASP A 107 9.62 1.80 -17.45
N THR A 108 8.55 1.04 -17.68
CA THR A 108 7.22 1.24 -17.10
C THR A 108 6.94 0.21 -16.00
N GLU A 109 6.06 0.51 -15.06
CA GLU A 109 5.77 -0.36 -13.90
C GLU A 109 5.30 -1.76 -14.31
N ASN A 110 4.46 -1.85 -15.35
CA ASN A 110 3.91 -3.09 -15.86
C ASN A 110 4.22 -3.19 -17.36
N VAL A 111 5.01 -4.18 -17.73
CA VAL A 111 5.39 -4.46 -19.12
C VAL A 111 4.52 -5.59 -19.64
N ILE A 112 3.84 -5.33 -20.75
CA ILE A 112 3.09 -6.35 -21.51
C ILE A 112 3.78 -6.51 -22.86
N ILE A 113 4.42 -7.66 -23.08
CA ILE A 113 5.06 -8.01 -24.35
C ILE A 113 3.96 -8.43 -25.31
N PRO A 114 3.72 -7.70 -26.41
CA PRO A 114 2.61 -8.01 -27.30
C PRO A 114 2.80 -9.35 -28.00
N TYR A 115 1.68 -10.02 -28.30
CA TYR A 115 1.70 -11.26 -29.05
C TYR A 115 2.17 -11.03 -30.50
N GLU A 116 1.73 -9.95 -31.13
CA GLU A 116 2.07 -9.64 -32.52
C GLU A 116 2.41 -8.16 -32.72
N TYR A 117 3.23 -7.92 -33.75
CA TYR A 117 3.53 -6.59 -34.26
C TYR A 117 3.45 -6.63 -35.80
N ASN A 118 2.74 -5.68 -36.42
CA ASN A 118 2.50 -5.62 -37.88
C ASN A 118 2.00 -6.95 -38.49
N GLY A 119 1.10 -7.66 -37.76
CA GLY A 119 0.48 -8.90 -38.22
C GLY A 119 1.38 -10.14 -38.18
N LYS A 120 2.51 -10.08 -37.45
CA LYS A 120 3.43 -11.20 -37.24
C LYS A 120 3.80 -11.36 -35.80
N VAL A 121 4.03 -12.59 -35.38
CA VAL A 121 4.34 -12.93 -33.97
C VAL A 121 5.62 -12.25 -33.51
N VAL A 122 5.60 -11.70 -32.30
CA VAL A 122 6.79 -11.31 -31.53
C VAL A 122 7.31 -12.54 -30.80
N SER A 123 8.33 -13.18 -31.35
CA SER A 123 8.88 -14.45 -30.83
C SER A 123 10.05 -14.28 -29.87
N GLU A 124 10.66 -13.10 -29.85
CA GLU A 124 11.86 -12.86 -29.04
C GLU A 124 11.84 -11.51 -28.33
N VAL A 125 12.35 -11.48 -27.09
CA VAL A 125 12.80 -10.27 -26.41
C VAL A 125 14.32 -10.24 -26.52
N GLY A 126 14.82 -9.30 -27.29
CA GLY A 126 16.22 -9.22 -27.68
C GLY A 126 17.18 -8.94 -26.54
N GLU A 127 18.46 -9.15 -26.81
CA GLU A 127 19.53 -8.91 -25.85
C GLU A 127 19.44 -7.48 -25.27
N ARG A 128 19.47 -7.39 -23.94
CA ARG A 128 19.41 -6.13 -23.16
C ARG A 128 18.20 -5.23 -23.45
N ALA A 129 17.10 -5.74 -24.01
CA ALA A 129 15.93 -4.95 -24.39
C ALA A 129 15.33 -4.14 -23.23
N PHE A 130 15.41 -4.63 -22.00
CA PHE A 130 14.96 -3.97 -20.75
C PHE A 130 16.07 -3.88 -19.71
N TYR A 131 17.35 -3.91 -20.15
CA TYR A 131 18.49 -3.87 -19.24
C TYR A 131 18.47 -2.62 -18.34
N GLY A 132 18.57 -2.81 -17.02
CA GLY A 132 18.63 -1.71 -16.06
C GLY A 132 17.32 -0.93 -15.88
N CYS A 133 16.19 -1.47 -16.32
CA CYS A 133 14.88 -0.87 -16.13
C CYS A 133 14.45 -0.99 -14.65
N ILE A 134 14.55 0.10 -13.91
CA ILE A 134 14.34 0.10 -12.45
C ILE A 134 12.88 0.30 -12.03
N ASN A 135 12.01 0.75 -12.94
CA ASN A 135 10.60 0.97 -12.61
C ASN A 135 9.73 -0.28 -12.85
N ILE A 136 10.22 -1.26 -13.60
CA ILE A 136 9.47 -2.48 -13.90
C ILE A 136 9.21 -3.28 -12.62
N LYS A 137 7.93 -3.60 -12.37
CA LYS A 137 7.49 -4.49 -11.29
C LYS A 137 6.95 -5.82 -11.82
N THR A 138 6.29 -5.79 -12.96
CA THR A 138 5.71 -6.98 -13.58
C THR A 138 6.03 -7.06 -15.07
N VAL A 139 6.27 -8.27 -15.56
CA VAL A 139 6.39 -8.58 -16.98
C VAL A 139 5.41 -9.69 -17.31
N LYS A 140 4.60 -9.49 -18.33
CA LYS A 140 3.69 -10.51 -18.86
C LYS A 140 3.80 -10.55 -20.38
N ALA A 141 3.77 -11.75 -20.98
CA ALA A 141 3.56 -11.90 -22.43
C ALA A 141 2.08 -12.14 -22.72
N GLU A 142 1.55 -11.48 -23.75
CA GLU A 142 0.21 -11.75 -24.26
C GLU A 142 0.12 -13.17 -24.81
N GLU A 143 -0.99 -13.84 -24.58
CA GLU A 143 -1.27 -15.16 -25.09
C GLU A 143 -1.63 -15.11 -26.58
N GLY A 144 -1.23 -16.17 -27.34
CA GLY A 144 -1.58 -16.30 -28.74
C GLY A 144 -1.39 -17.73 -29.25
N ALA A 145 -2.20 -18.14 -30.21
CA ALA A 145 -2.23 -19.52 -30.69
C ALA A 145 -0.88 -20.05 -31.20
N ASP A 146 -0.09 -19.18 -31.84
CA ASP A 146 1.18 -19.61 -32.45
C ASP A 146 2.33 -19.67 -31.43
N ARG A 147 2.22 -18.97 -30.29
CA ARG A 147 3.18 -19.12 -29.17
C ARG A 147 3.16 -20.54 -28.57
N ARG A 148 2.08 -21.27 -28.74
CA ARG A 148 2.04 -22.71 -28.39
C ARG A 148 2.98 -23.54 -29.23
N LYS A 149 3.40 -23.05 -30.41
CA LYS A 149 4.32 -23.73 -31.33
C LYS A 149 5.76 -23.22 -31.21
N ASN A 150 5.92 -21.96 -30.77
CA ASN A 150 7.21 -21.31 -30.66
C ASN A 150 7.29 -20.59 -29.30
N HIS A 151 8.11 -21.07 -28.39
CA HIS A 151 8.37 -20.39 -27.14
C HIS A 151 8.79 -18.94 -27.39
N ILE A 152 8.37 -18.06 -26.50
CA ILE A 152 9.00 -16.75 -26.48
C ILE A 152 10.44 -16.91 -25.98
N ARG A 153 11.40 -16.44 -26.73
CA ARG A 153 12.81 -16.44 -26.34
C ARG A 153 13.13 -15.14 -25.62
N ILE A 154 13.71 -15.25 -24.44
CA ILE A 154 14.21 -14.13 -23.65
C ILE A 154 15.72 -14.18 -23.77
N ASP A 155 16.27 -13.30 -24.59
CA ASP A 155 17.68 -13.29 -24.93
C ASP A 155 18.56 -12.86 -23.74
N LYS A 156 19.87 -13.02 -23.94
CA LYS A 156 20.88 -12.72 -22.95
C LYS A 156 20.70 -11.34 -22.33
N SER A 157 20.71 -11.28 -21.00
CA SER A 157 20.61 -10.04 -20.21
C SER A 157 19.36 -9.19 -20.48
N ALA A 158 18.30 -9.75 -21.10
CA ALA A 158 17.14 -8.98 -21.56
C ALA A 158 16.49 -8.14 -20.44
N PHE A 159 16.40 -8.67 -19.23
CA PHE A 159 15.89 -7.99 -18.02
C PHE A 159 16.95 -7.90 -16.90
N GLU A 160 18.23 -7.98 -17.25
CA GLU A 160 19.29 -7.88 -16.23
C GLU A 160 19.26 -6.50 -15.56
N ASN A 161 19.51 -6.46 -14.24
CA ASN A 161 19.47 -5.26 -13.40
C ASN A 161 18.08 -4.60 -13.26
N CYS A 162 16.98 -5.32 -13.47
CA CYS A 162 15.64 -4.86 -13.15
C CYS A 162 15.38 -4.98 -11.64
N GLU A 163 15.96 -4.09 -10.83
CA GLU A 163 16.02 -4.23 -9.37
C GLU A 163 14.65 -4.28 -8.67
N ASN A 164 13.59 -3.75 -9.30
CA ASN A 164 12.25 -3.73 -8.74
C ASN A 164 11.30 -4.75 -9.36
N LEU A 165 11.76 -5.55 -10.31
CA LEU A 165 10.97 -6.63 -10.92
C LEU A 165 10.59 -7.66 -9.86
N ARG A 166 9.30 -7.98 -9.74
CA ARG A 166 8.74 -8.89 -8.74
C ARG A 166 8.12 -10.15 -9.34
N LYS A 167 7.45 -10.00 -10.47
CA LYS A 167 6.67 -11.08 -11.09
C LYS A 167 6.90 -11.14 -12.59
N VAL A 168 7.00 -12.36 -13.09
CA VAL A 168 7.09 -12.65 -14.52
C VAL A 168 6.04 -13.71 -14.87
N SER A 169 5.31 -13.52 -15.97
CA SER A 169 4.31 -14.49 -16.46
C SER A 169 4.49 -14.71 -17.96
N PHE A 170 4.86 -15.93 -18.31
CA PHE A 170 4.96 -16.41 -19.70
C PHE A 170 4.11 -17.68 -19.83
N ASP A 171 2.79 -17.53 -19.74
CA ASP A 171 1.80 -18.60 -19.55
C ASP A 171 1.88 -19.76 -20.57
N GLN A 172 2.65 -19.61 -21.63
CA GLN A 172 2.86 -20.67 -22.65
C GLN A 172 4.31 -21.18 -22.69
N GLY A 173 5.07 -20.94 -21.62
CA GLY A 173 6.49 -21.30 -21.54
C GLY A 173 7.40 -20.27 -22.21
N ALA A 174 8.68 -20.34 -21.88
CA ALA A 174 9.70 -19.48 -22.46
C ALA A 174 11.07 -20.18 -22.48
N LYS A 175 11.94 -19.74 -23.38
CA LYS A 175 13.35 -20.07 -23.34
C LYS A 175 14.12 -18.92 -22.74
N LEU A 176 14.76 -19.14 -21.60
CA LEU A 176 15.55 -18.14 -20.88
C LEU A 176 17.04 -18.35 -21.13
N GLU A 177 17.64 -17.41 -21.81
CA GLU A 177 19.07 -17.41 -22.10
C GLU A 177 19.88 -16.86 -20.89
N SER A 178 21.21 -16.91 -21.01
CA SER A 178 22.15 -16.44 -20.00
C SER A 178 21.80 -15.06 -19.46
N ARG A 179 21.79 -14.92 -18.13
CA ARG A 179 21.54 -13.66 -17.40
C ARG A 179 20.21 -12.97 -17.72
N ALA A 180 19.24 -13.66 -18.32
CA ALA A 180 17.95 -13.07 -18.71
C ALA A 180 17.29 -12.25 -17.60
N PHE A 181 17.34 -12.71 -16.35
CA PHE A 181 16.83 -12.07 -15.13
C PHE A 181 17.91 -11.94 -14.03
N TYR A 182 19.18 -11.77 -14.42
CA TYR A 182 20.27 -11.64 -13.47
C TYR A 182 20.20 -10.30 -12.74
N ASN A 183 20.54 -10.29 -11.45
CA ASN A 183 20.45 -9.11 -10.57
C ASN A 183 19.05 -8.47 -10.52
N CYS A 184 18.02 -9.33 -10.43
CA CYS A 184 16.63 -8.98 -10.15
C CYS A 184 16.25 -9.40 -8.72
N PRO A 185 16.77 -8.72 -7.66
CA PRO A 185 16.74 -9.21 -6.29
C PRO A 185 15.35 -9.27 -5.65
N LYS A 186 14.37 -8.60 -6.26
CA LYS A 186 12.97 -8.62 -5.80
C LYS A 186 12.11 -9.62 -6.56
N LEU A 187 12.63 -10.27 -7.59
CA LEU A 187 11.89 -11.28 -8.36
C LEU A 187 11.63 -12.51 -7.49
N TRP A 188 10.35 -12.79 -7.25
CA TRP A 188 9.94 -13.90 -6.39
C TRP A 188 8.91 -14.84 -7.04
N GLU A 189 8.27 -14.46 -8.14
CA GLU A 189 7.27 -15.27 -8.83
C GLU A 189 7.53 -15.34 -10.33
N TYR A 190 7.64 -16.57 -10.84
CA TYR A 190 7.69 -16.88 -12.27
C TYR A 190 6.56 -17.85 -12.59
N THR A 191 5.57 -17.40 -13.36
CA THR A 191 4.41 -18.19 -13.76
C THR A 191 4.54 -18.62 -15.23
N GLY A 192 4.01 -19.79 -15.56
CA GLY A 192 4.00 -20.28 -16.93
C GLY A 192 5.12 -21.26 -17.23
N VAL A 193 5.64 -21.95 -16.19
CA VAL A 193 6.49 -23.14 -16.42
C VAL A 193 5.62 -24.19 -17.10
N SER A 194 5.98 -24.55 -18.31
CA SER A 194 5.22 -25.49 -19.14
C SER A 194 6.06 -26.71 -19.50
N TYR A 195 5.45 -27.89 -19.45
CA TYR A 195 6.00 -29.17 -19.91
C TYR A 195 5.03 -29.79 -20.93
N TYR A 196 5.29 -29.58 -22.20
CA TYR A 196 4.62 -30.24 -23.32
C TYR A 196 5.69 -30.65 -24.32
N ASP A 197 5.60 -31.80 -24.95
CA ASP A 197 6.60 -32.43 -25.85
C ASP A 197 7.28 -31.52 -26.87
N SER A 198 6.81 -30.31 -27.08
CA SER A 198 7.38 -29.33 -28.01
C SER A 198 7.44 -27.89 -27.45
N PHE A 199 7.11 -27.67 -26.17
CA PHE A 199 6.92 -26.33 -25.57
C PHE A 199 7.44 -26.23 -24.13
N ASP A 200 8.49 -26.98 -23.81
CA ASP A 200 9.08 -26.97 -22.48
C ASP A 200 9.70 -25.61 -22.19
N THR A 201 9.51 -25.11 -20.95
CA THR A 201 10.28 -24.00 -20.46
C THR A 201 11.74 -24.44 -20.34
N GLU A 202 12.64 -23.74 -21.05
CA GLU A 202 14.08 -23.97 -20.98
C GLU A 202 14.74 -22.85 -20.17
N ILE A 203 15.60 -23.20 -19.23
CA ILE A 203 16.31 -22.24 -18.36
C ILE A 203 17.81 -22.52 -18.40
N GLU A 204 18.60 -21.54 -18.82
CA GLU A 204 20.05 -21.60 -18.63
C GLU A 204 20.42 -21.40 -17.16
N GLN A 205 21.53 -22.02 -16.71
CA GLN A 205 21.92 -22.10 -15.30
C GLN A 205 22.26 -20.77 -14.65
N ASP A 206 22.50 -19.75 -15.42
CA ASP A 206 22.79 -18.38 -14.98
C ASP A 206 21.72 -17.35 -15.38
N SER A 207 20.57 -17.81 -15.86
CA SER A 207 19.42 -16.93 -16.22
C SER A 207 18.98 -16.06 -15.04
N PHE A 208 19.17 -16.52 -13.81
CA PHE A 208 18.91 -15.80 -12.56
C PHE A 208 20.16 -15.80 -11.67
N ASP A 209 20.14 -14.98 -10.62
CA ASP A 209 21.15 -15.06 -9.57
C ASP A 209 21.17 -16.44 -8.89
N ALA A 210 22.33 -16.91 -8.50
CA ALA A 210 22.48 -18.15 -7.73
C ALA A 210 21.78 -18.09 -6.35
N ASP A 211 21.58 -16.87 -5.79
CA ASP A 211 20.87 -16.63 -4.54
C ASP A 211 19.45 -16.05 -4.78
N THR A 212 18.86 -16.35 -5.95
CA THR A 212 17.49 -15.92 -6.27
C THR A 212 16.47 -16.50 -5.27
N LYS A 213 15.38 -15.74 -5.07
CA LYS A 213 14.23 -16.17 -4.26
C LYS A 213 13.02 -16.56 -5.11
N VAL A 214 13.21 -16.70 -6.42
CA VAL A 214 12.11 -16.98 -7.35
C VAL A 214 11.42 -18.30 -7.02
N ILE A 215 10.09 -18.30 -7.09
CA ILE A 215 9.26 -19.51 -7.02
C ILE A 215 8.73 -19.76 -8.43
N PHE A 216 9.02 -20.94 -8.98
CA PHE A 216 8.50 -21.35 -10.27
C PHE A 216 7.11 -21.96 -10.09
N ARG A 217 6.14 -21.47 -10.85
CA ARG A 217 4.79 -22.02 -10.89
C ARG A 217 4.60 -22.82 -12.17
N ALA A 218 4.45 -24.13 -11.97
CA ALA A 218 4.22 -25.08 -13.04
C ALA A 218 2.75 -25.53 -13.08
N GLY A 219 2.21 -25.81 -14.25
CA GLY A 219 0.94 -26.50 -14.41
C GLY A 219 1.07 -28.02 -14.16
N ASP A 220 -0.07 -28.75 -14.25
CA ASP A 220 -0.17 -30.20 -13.94
C ASP A 220 0.63 -31.11 -14.86
N ASN A 221 1.10 -30.59 -15.98
CA ASN A 221 1.72 -31.40 -17.02
C ASN A 221 3.14 -31.87 -16.72
N GLY A 222 3.69 -31.44 -15.59
CA GLY A 222 5.04 -31.78 -15.15
C GLY A 222 5.99 -30.59 -15.12
N ILE A 223 7.24 -30.86 -14.78
CA ILE A 223 8.30 -29.86 -14.63
C ILE A 223 9.39 -30.19 -15.65
N PRO A 224 9.82 -29.23 -16.50
CA PRO A 224 10.94 -29.42 -17.40
C PRO A 224 12.24 -29.72 -16.65
N GLU A 225 13.07 -30.59 -17.21
CA GLU A 225 14.34 -31.00 -16.58
C GLU A 225 15.27 -29.81 -16.29
N SER A 226 15.32 -28.82 -17.17
CA SER A 226 16.13 -27.60 -16.98
C SER A 226 15.67 -26.77 -15.78
N VAL A 227 14.36 -26.68 -15.54
CA VAL A 227 13.78 -25.98 -14.40
C VAL A 227 14.04 -26.76 -13.11
N GLU A 228 13.86 -28.08 -13.13
CA GLU A 228 14.14 -28.96 -11.98
C GLU A 228 15.62 -28.87 -11.59
N ALA A 229 16.52 -28.99 -12.57
CA ALA A 229 17.97 -28.89 -12.35
C ALA A 229 18.40 -27.52 -11.80
N PHE A 230 17.79 -26.43 -12.30
CA PHE A 230 18.03 -25.08 -11.78
C PHE A 230 17.54 -24.95 -10.33
N ALA A 231 16.34 -25.43 -10.05
CA ALA A 231 15.74 -25.32 -8.72
C ALA A 231 16.51 -26.11 -7.66
N ASP A 232 16.90 -27.33 -7.98
CA ASP A 232 17.71 -28.19 -7.08
C ASP A 232 19.07 -27.54 -6.77
N LYS A 233 19.74 -27.00 -7.79
CA LYS A 233 21.05 -26.34 -7.63
C LYS A 233 20.97 -25.08 -6.77
N ASN A 234 19.98 -24.25 -6.97
CA ASN A 234 19.85 -22.95 -6.34
C ASN A 234 18.93 -22.96 -5.11
N ARG A 235 18.35 -24.11 -4.76
CA ARG A 235 17.42 -24.29 -3.63
C ARG A 235 16.23 -23.35 -3.69
N VAL A 236 15.60 -23.26 -4.85
CA VAL A 236 14.36 -22.50 -5.07
C VAL A 236 13.16 -23.45 -5.12
N PHE A 237 11.99 -22.91 -4.85
CA PHE A 237 10.75 -23.67 -4.82
C PHE A 237 10.14 -23.81 -6.20
N ILE A 238 9.53 -24.98 -6.46
CA ILE A 238 8.66 -25.23 -7.60
C ILE A 238 7.28 -25.58 -7.05
N GLU A 239 6.27 -24.82 -7.41
CA GLU A 239 4.88 -25.07 -7.04
C GLU A 239 4.10 -25.57 -8.25
N ILE A 240 3.45 -26.74 -8.11
CA ILE A 240 2.54 -27.28 -9.12
C ILE A 240 1.13 -26.84 -8.75
N THR A 241 0.49 -26.06 -9.60
CA THR A 241 -0.82 -25.47 -9.33
C THR A 241 -1.82 -25.77 -10.43
N ASP A 242 -2.99 -26.28 -10.04
CA ASP A 242 -4.15 -26.48 -10.90
C ASP A 242 -4.95 -25.19 -11.13
N ASN A 243 -4.70 -24.16 -10.32
CA ASN A 243 -5.45 -22.90 -10.33
C ASN A 243 -4.68 -21.72 -9.73
N ASP A 244 -4.91 -20.54 -10.26
CA ASP A 244 -4.24 -19.25 -10.09
C ASP A 244 -4.13 -18.63 -8.68
N ASN A 245 -4.29 -19.36 -7.56
CA ASN A 245 -4.59 -18.74 -6.28
C ASN A 245 -3.73 -19.09 -5.06
N TYR A 246 -2.48 -19.51 -5.19
CA TYR A 246 -1.72 -20.03 -4.02
C TYR A 246 -0.63 -19.15 -3.41
N VAL A 247 -0.33 -17.99 -3.94
CA VAL A 247 0.41 -17.00 -3.16
C VAL A 247 -0.58 -16.02 -2.55
N LEU A 248 -0.82 -16.19 -1.27
CA LEU A 248 -1.65 -15.28 -0.50
C LEU A 248 -0.83 -14.02 -0.19
N THR A 249 -1.08 -12.95 -0.92
CA THR A 249 -0.64 -11.62 -0.44
C THR A 249 -1.59 -11.19 0.66
N ASP A 250 -1.10 -11.15 1.90
CA ASP A 250 -1.88 -10.65 3.01
C ASP A 250 -1.96 -9.11 2.94
N LYS A 251 -3.12 -8.57 3.34
CA LYS A 251 -3.32 -7.13 3.60
C LYS A 251 -2.40 -6.57 4.69
N ASP A 252 -1.63 -7.39 5.36
CA ASP A 252 -0.59 -7.03 6.32
C ASP A 252 0.75 -6.71 5.63
N GLY A 253 0.82 -6.78 4.29
CA GLY A 253 1.95 -6.36 3.47
C GLY A 253 3.03 -7.41 3.27
N THR A 254 2.71 -8.69 3.44
CA THR A 254 3.64 -9.80 3.15
C THR A 254 3.02 -10.81 2.20
N SER A 255 3.87 -11.41 1.37
CA SER A 255 3.52 -12.59 0.58
C SER A 255 4.19 -13.81 1.19
N TYR A 256 3.52 -14.95 1.22
CA TYR A 256 4.05 -16.18 1.79
C TYR A 256 3.78 -17.38 0.92
N TYR A 257 4.63 -18.36 1.12
CA TYR A 257 4.61 -19.65 0.49
C TYR A 257 4.59 -20.75 1.56
N ASP A 258 3.72 -21.72 1.41
CA ASP A 258 3.65 -22.91 2.26
C ASP A 258 4.39 -24.05 1.58
N ASP A 259 5.53 -24.46 2.15
CA ASP A 259 6.30 -25.62 1.69
C ASP A 259 5.79 -26.90 2.35
N TRP A 260 5.25 -27.80 1.54
CA TRP A 260 4.71 -29.09 1.97
C TRP A 260 5.65 -30.27 1.62
N SER A 261 6.87 -30.00 1.14
CA SER A 261 7.68 -30.98 0.39
C SER A 261 8.29 -32.13 1.19
N GLU A 262 8.39 -32.06 2.52
CA GLU A 262 9.08 -33.11 3.29
C GLU A 262 8.36 -33.57 4.57
N GLY A 263 7.05 -33.42 4.66
CA GLY A 263 6.28 -33.89 5.84
C GLY A 263 6.33 -32.92 7.02
N ASP A 264 7.16 -31.90 6.98
CA ASP A 264 7.19 -30.74 7.87
C ASP A 264 6.82 -29.50 7.05
N SER A 265 5.54 -29.20 6.98
CA SER A 265 5.08 -28.00 6.27
C SER A 265 5.57 -26.74 6.98
N ARG A 266 6.34 -25.91 6.27
CA ARG A 266 6.81 -24.62 6.77
C ARG A 266 6.28 -23.47 5.91
N THR A 267 5.81 -22.41 6.58
CA THR A 267 5.34 -21.20 5.91
C THR A 267 6.47 -20.18 5.85
N PHE A 268 6.80 -19.76 4.63
CA PHE A 268 7.84 -18.75 4.34
C PHE A 268 7.21 -17.40 4.04
N CYS A 269 7.76 -16.32 4.60
CA CYS A 269 7.56 -14.99 4.07
C CYS A 269 8.53 -14.78 2.90
N VAL A 270 8.02 -14.61 1.69
CA VAL A 270 8.84 -14.54 0.46
C VAL A 270 8.98 -13.13 -0.10
N ASP A 271 8.05 -12.23 0.20
CA ASP A 271 8.10 -10.84 -0.25
C ASP A 271 7.35 -9.90 0.70
N CYS A 272 7.63 -8.60 0.63
CA CYS A 272 6.89 -7.56 1.34
C CYS A 272 6.40 -6.46 0.40
N ASP A 273 5.25 -5.88 0.73
CA ASP A 273 4.74 -4.68 0.05
C ASP A 273 5.50 -3.45 0.57
N ASP A 274 6.46 -2.95 -0.20
CA ASP A 274 7.27 -1.79 0.16
C ASP A 274 6.55 -0.44 -0.02
N THR A 275 5.30 -0.43 -0.42
CA THR A 275 4.44 0.76 -0.38
C THR A 275 3.90 1.04 1.02
N MET A 276 3.94 0.05 1.91
CA MET A 276 3.43 0.13 3.28
C MET A 276 4.49 0.67 4.25
N ALA A 277 4.10 1.58 5.14
CA ALA A 277 4.99 2.08 6.18
C ALA A 277 5.19 1.11 7.35
N SER A 278 4.27 0.19 7.55
CA SER A 278 4.31 -0.83 8.60
C SER A 278 3.83 -2.16 8.06
N VAL A 279 4.58 -3.21 8.32
CA VAL A 279 4.33 -4.56 7.84
C VAL A 279 4.25 -5.50 9.05
N ARG A 280 3.31 -6.43 9.00
CA ARG A 280 3.23 -7.56 9.93
C ARG A 280 3.51 -8.85 9.18
N VAL A 281 4.47 -9.61 9.66
CA VAL A 281 4.67 -10.99 9.23
C VAL A 281 3.60 -11.86 9.88
N TRP A 282 2.87 -12.60 9.07
CA TRP A 282 1.73 -13.40 9.52
C TRP A 282 2.11 -14.43 10.60
N SER A 283 1.16 -14.74 11.48
CA SER A 283 1.40 -15.58 12.66
C SER A 283 1.71 -17.06 12.35
N ALA A 284 1.44 -17.52 11.13
CA ALA A 284 1.81 -18.87 10.69
C ALA A 284 3.23 -18.95 10.13
N VAL A 285 3.82 -17.82 9.72
CA VAL A 285 5.16 -17.78 9.13
C VAL A 285 6.23 -18.27 10.09
N GLU A 286 6.97 -19.27 9.68
CA GLU A 286 8.08 -19.89 10.43
C GLU A 286 9.45 -19.38 9.98
N VAL A 287 9.55 -18.96 8.72
CA VAL A 287 10.80 -18.53 8.09
C VAL A 287 10.60 -17.18 7.39
N ILE A 288 11.44 -16.20 7.69
CA ILE A 288 11.61 -15.03 6.80
C ILE A 288 12.59 -15.48 5.72
N GLY A 289 12.07 -15.67 4.54
CA GLY A 289 12.82 -16.22 3.42
C GLY A 289 13.90 -15.28 2.88
N ARG A 290 14.75 -15.84 2.04
CA ARG A 290 15.85 -15.16 1.36
C ARG A 290 15.35 -13.90 0.65
N LYS A 291 16.02 -12.75 0.87
CA LYS A 291 15.69 -11.44 0.25
C LYS A 291 14.21 -10.98 0.44
N ALA A 292 13.44 -11.50 1.39
CA ALA A 292 12.02 -11.19 1.56
C ALA A 292 11.74 -9.69 1.72
N PHE A 293 12.59 -8.96 2.43
CA PHE A 293 12.51 -7.51 2.62
C PHE A 293 13.63 -6.75 1.90
N TYR A 294 14.30 -7.35 0.91
CA TYR A 294 15.45 -6.74 0.24
C TYR A 294 15.14 -5.34 -0.31
N GLY A 295 15.92 -4.35 0.10
CA GLY A 295 15.79 -2.97 -0.38
C GLY A 295 14.49 -2.26 0.00
N CYS A 296 13.70 -2.78 0.93
CA CYS A 296 12.48 -2.13 1.41
C CYS A 296 12.82 -0.82 2.15
N SER A 297 12.72 0.31 1.46
CA SER A 297 13.09 1.63 1.98
C SER A 297 11.91 2.40 2.60
N ASN A 298 10.68 2.11 2.20
CA ASN A 298 9.47 2.75 2.71
C ASN A 298 8.92 2.08 3.96
N VAL A 299 9.20 0.79 4.15
CA VAL A 299 8.81 0.06 5.37
C VAL A 299 9.63 0.57 6.55
N LYS A 300 8.96 1.21 7.51
CA LYS A 300 9.61 1.77 8.72
C LYS A 300 9.49 0.85 9.94
N LYS A 301 8.51 -0.04 9.92
CA LYS A 301 8.24 -0.94 11.05
C LYS A 301 7.86 -2.33 10.53
N VAL A 302 8.51 -3.35 11.10
CA VAL A 302 8.17 -4.75 10.87
C VAL A 302 7.88 -5.42 12.21
N LEU A 303 6.73 -6.05 12.30
CA LEU A 303 6.42 -6.95 13.42
C LEU A 303 6.53 -8.39 12.93
N ILE A 304 7.44 -9.13 13.51
CA ILE A 304 7.57 -10.58 13.29
C ILE A 304 6.80 -11.30 14.39
N GLU A 305 5.89 -12.18 14.00
CA GLU A 305 5.06 -12.95 14.94
C GLU A 305 5.82 -14.14 15.56
N ARG A 306 5.25 -14.72 16.62
CA ARG A 306 5.94 -15.65 17.52
C ARG A 306 6.36 -16.98 16.90
N LYS A 307 5.74 -17.40 15.78
CA LYS A 307 6.05 -18.70 15.15
C LYS A 307 7.34 -18.66 14.35
N THR A 308 7.76 -17.48 13.93
CA THR A 308 8.99 -17.29 13.17
C THR A 308 10.21 -17.68 14.01
N SER A 309 10.98 -18.62 13.49
CA SER A 309 12.20 -19.14 14.11
C SER A 309 13.47 -18.81 13.34
N THR A 310 13.36 -18.57 12.03
CA THR A 310 14.50 -18.42 11.13
C THR A 310 14.39 -17.16 10.27
N ILE A 311 15.52 -16.47 10.07
CA ILE A 311 15.69 -15.36 9.12
C ILE A 311 16.85 -15.74 8.20
N GLU A 312 16.55 -15.87 6.91
CA GLU A 312 17.50 -16.35 5.91
C GLU A 312 18.41 -15.24 5.33
N SER A 313 19.31 -15.67 4.42
CA SER A 313 20.30 -14.85 3.73
C SER A 313 19.66 -13.61 3.09
N LYS A 314 20.27 -12.44 3.32
CA LYS A 314 19.87 -11.14 2.75
C LYS A 314 18.41 -10.73 2.98
N ALA A 315 17.72 -11.37 3.94
CA ALA A 315 16.28 -11.13 4.19
C ALA A 315 15.94 -9.65 4.36
N PHE A 316 16.78 -8.87 5.03
CA PHE A 316 16.66 -7.42 5.24
C PHE A 316 17.82 -6.61 4.63
N ALA A 317 18.53 -7.18 3.66
CA ALA A 317 19.65 -6.48 3.04
C ALA A 317 19.20 -5.19 2.34
N LYS A 318 20.06 -4.16 2.34
CA LYS A 318 19.81 -2.83 1.78
C LYS A 318 18.58 -2.08 2.32
N CYS A 319 17.93 -2.55 3.41
CA CYS A 319 16.87 -1.82 4.09
C CYS A 319 17.38 -0.56 4.78
N LYS A 320 16.54 0.48 4.88
CA LYS A 320 16.93 1.77 5.50
C LYS A 320 15.92 2.25 6.54
N ASN A 321 16.45 2.69 7.71
CA ASN A 321 15.65 3.35 8.77
C ASN A 321 14.44 2.52 9.21
N MET A 322 14.66 1.25 9.52
CA MET A 322 13.62 0.27 9.84
C MET A 322 13.70 -0.17 11.30
N SER A 323 12.56 -0.26 11.96
CA SER A 323 12.40 -0.84 13.30
C SER A 323 11.77 -2.23 13.18
N ILE A 324 12.44 -3.25 13.70
CA ILE A 324 11.99 -4.64 13.59
C ILE A 324 11.77 -5.22 14.99
N ILE A 325 10.57 -5.71 15.25
CA ILE A 325 10.26 -6.45 16.47
C ILE A 325 10.45 -7.92 16.19
N MET A 326 11.39 -8.52 16.90
CA MET A 326 11.78 -9.92 16.78
C MET A 326 11.37 -10.68 18.03
N PRO A 327 10.53 -11.73 17.92
CA PRO A 327 10.11 -12.52 19.06
C PRO A 327 11.28 -13.37 19.60
N SER A 328 11.15 -13.81 20.84
CA SER A 328 12.14 -14.69 21.49
C SER A 328 12.24 -16.09 20.83
N GLY A 329 11.26 -16.45 19.98
CA GLY A 329 11.25 -17.71 19.22
C GLY A 329 12.28 -17.80 18.10
N ILE A 330 12.89 -16.68 17.69
CA ILE A 330 13.94 -16.69 16.67
C ILE A 330 15.19 -17.37 17.21
N THR A 331 15.63 -18.42 16.51
CA THR A 331 16.77 -19.26 16.86
C THR A 331 17.91 -19.22 15.83
N ALA A 332 17.62 -18.73 14.61
CA ALA A 332 18.60 -18.61 13.54
C ALA A 332 18.40 -17.30 12.75
N ILE A 333 19.49 -16.60 12.51
CA ILE A 333 19.54 -15.43 11.61
C ILE A 333 20.82 -15.57 10.79
N SER A 334 20.72 -15.51 9.47
CA SER A 334 21.88 -15.57 8.57
C SER A 334 22.83 -14.40 8.83
N ASP A 335 24.14 -14.65 8.78
CA ASP A 335 25.14 -13.60 9.06
C ASP A 335 25.04 -12.41 8.10
N ASP A 336 24.58 -12.62 6.86
CA ASP A 336 24.35 -11.61 5.83
C ASP A 336 22.90 -11.09 5.74
N ALA A 337 22.05 -11.46 6.69
CA ALA A 337 20.62 -11.08 6.67
C ALA A 337 20.39 -9.55 6.55
N PHE A 338 21.31 -8.74 7.04
CA PHE A 338 21.25 -7.28 7.05
C PHE A 338 22.34 -6.61 6.19
N ASP A 339 22.92 -7.29 5.22
CA ASP A 339 23.96 -6.75 4.36
C ASP A 339 23.58 -5.42 3.72
N GLY A 340 24.43 -4.40 3.86
CA GLY A 340 24.18 -3.07 3.33
C GLY A 340 22.99 -2.32 3.92
N ALA A 341 22.36 -2.86 4.98
CA ALA A 341 21.27 -2.18 5.68
C ALA A 341 21.81 -1.07 6.59
N SER A 342 21.03 0.01 6.76
CA SER A 342 21.42 1.16 7.59
C SER A 342 20.25 1.71 8.40
N GLY A 343 20.54 2.25 9.61
CA GLY A 343 19.51 2.81 10.48
C GLY A 343 18.52 1.75 11.02
N ILE A 344 18.96 0.50 11.13
CA ILE A 344 18.13 -0.59 11.64
C ILE A 344 18.11 -0.55 13.17
N THR A 345 16.90 -0.68 13.73
CA THR A 345 16.71 -0.89 15.17
C THR A 345 15.96 -2.20 15.40
N ILE A 346 16.60 -3.15 16.06
CA ILE A 346 16.00 -4.42 16.47
C ILE A 346 15.41 -4.25 17.87
N TYR A 347 14.15 -4.60 18.04
CA TYR A 347 13.51 -4.76 19.34
C TYR A 347 13.44 -6.25 19.67
N ALA A 348 14.10 -6.67 20.73
CA ALA A 348 14.21 -8.08 21.11
C ALA A 348 14.10 -8.25 22.62
N ASP A 349 13.72 -9.45 23.05
CA ASP A 349 13.74 -9.81 24.47
C ASP A 349 15.18 -9.93 24.99
N LYS A 350 15.40 -9.50 26.24
CA LYS A 350 16.72 -9.59 26.88
C LYS A 350 17.18 -11.05 26.93
N GLY A 351 18.39 -11.32 26.48
CA GLY A 351 18.98 -12.66 26.44
C GLY A 351 18.60 -13.50 25.22
N SER A 352 17.69 -13.01 24.34
CA SER A 352 17.26 -13.71 23.13
C SER A 352 18.39 -13.88 22.11
N TYR A 353 18.17 -14.77 21.14
CA TYR A 353 19.08 -14.95 20.00
C TYR A 353 19.20 -13.65 19.19
N ALA A 354 18.07 -12.97 18.93
CA ALA A 354 18.03 -11.72 18.18
C ALA A 354 18.84 -10.60 18.87
N GLU A 355 18.81 -10.49 20.22
CA GLU A 355 19.64 -9.53 20.95
C GLU A 355 21.14 -9.84 20.77
N LYS A 356 21.53 -11.12 20.88
CA LYS A 356 22.92 -11.55 20.72
C LYS A 356 23.42 -11.30 19.29
N TYR A 357 22.57 -11.62 18.31
CA TYR A 357 22.85 -11.38 16.90
C TYR A 357 23.07 -9.87 16.63
N ALA A 358 22.13 -9.04 17.08
CA ALA A 358 22.23 -7.59 16.89
C ALA A 358 23.55 -7.02 17.46
N LYS A 359 23.96 -7.46 18.64
CA LYS A 359 25.23 -7.07 19.26
C LYS A 359 26.45 -7.56 18.45
N LYS A 360 26.43 -8.81 17.96
CA LYS A 360 27.50 -9.37 17.13
C LYS A 360 27.70 -8.57 15.83
N HIS A 361 26.61 -8.11 15.23
CA HIS A 361 26.60 -7.41 13.94
C HIS A 361 26.54 -5.88 14.06
N ASN A 362 26.79 -5.31 15.26
CA ASN A 362 26.76 -3.87 15.53
C ASN A 362 25.44 -3.16 15.15
N LEU A 363 24.31 -3.88 15.19
CA LEU A 363 22.99 -3.30 14.97
C LEU A 363 22.44 -2.68 16.26
N THR A 364 21.71 -1.57 16.13
CA THR A 364 21.03 -0.97 17.29
C THR A 364 20.00 -1.95 17.83
N CYS A 365 20.14 -2.32 19.13
CA CYS A 365 19.20 -3.21 19.79
C CYS A 365 18.55 -2.51 21.00
N LYS A 366 17.24 -2.64 21.11
CA LYS A 366 16.43 -2.17 22.24
C LYS A 366 15.62 -3.32 22.80
N THR A 367 15.44 -3.33 24.13
CA THR A 367 14.54 -4.32 24.76
C THR A 367 13.11 -4.06 24.33
N ILE A 368 12.34 -5.13 24.04
CA ILE A 368 10.90 -5.01 23.79
C ILE A 368 10.26 -4.39 25.04
N PRO A 369 9.51 -3.28 24.92
CA PRO A 369 8.82 -2.68 26.04
C PRO A 369 7.88 -3.68 26.72
N ALA A 370 7.75 -3.59 28.04
CA ALA A 370 6.75 -4.38 28.74
C ALA A 370 5.35 -4.14 28.14
N PRO A 371 4.49 -5.16 28.03
CA PRO A 371 3.17 -5.01 27.46
C PRO A 371 2.38 -3.91 28.17
N THR A 372 1.91 -2.93 27.44
CA THR A 372 1.11 -1.80 27.92
C THR A 372 -0.29 -1.82 27.34
N ALA A 373 -1.21 -1.07 27.93
CA ALA A 373 -2.55 -0.89 27.36
C ALA A 373 -2.46 -0.15 26.01
N VAL A 374 -3.26 -0.56 25.05
CA VAL A 374 -3.30 0.07 23.72
C VAL A 374 -3.67 1.56 23.86
N PRO A 375 -2.86 2.49 23.36
CA PRO A 375 -3.17 3.91 23.38
C PRO A 375 -4.51 4.23 22.73
N VAL A 376 -5.25 5.16 23.31
CA VAL A 376 -6.56 5.55 22.78
C VAL A 376 -6.39 6.69 21.77
N PRO A 377 -6.83 6.53 20.50
CA PRO A 377 -6.71 7.61 19.52
C PRO A 377 -7.51 8.85 19.96
N LYS A 378 -6.93 10.04 19.78
CA LYS A 378 -7.63 11.32 20.03
C LYS A 378 -8.33 11.75 18.74
N LEU A 379 -9.66 11.76 18.76
CA LEU A 379 -10.50 12.07 17.60
C LEU A 379 -10.86 13.56 17.56
N LYS A 380 -10.75 14.16 16.36
CA LYS A 380 -11.16 15.54 16.05
C LYS A 380 -12.05 15.54 14.81
N VAL A 381 -12.83 16.60 14.61
CA VAL A 381 -13.58 16.86 13.38
C VAL A 381 -13.15 18.22 12.83
N SER A 382 -12.92 18.28 11.53
CA SER A 382 -12.70 19.52 10.78
C SER A 382 -13.73 19.64 9.66
N TYR A 383 -13.90 20.85 9.14
CA TYR A 383 -14.84 21.14 8.06
C TYR A 383 -14.14 21.91 6.95
N ASP A 384 -14.41 21.51 5.74
CA ASP A 384 -14.01 22.27 4.56
C ASP A 384 -14.87 23.56 4.46
N GLU A 385 -14.24 24.72 4.46
CA GLU A 385 -14.93 26.01 4.43
C GLU A 385 -15.73 26.24 3.14
N LYS A 386 -15.28 25.69 2.01
CA LYS A 386 -15.92 25.89 0.71
C LYS A 386 -17.18 25.04 0.56
N ASN A 387 -17.06 23.76 0.88
CA ASN A 387 -18.15 22.80 0.68
C ASN A 387 -18.82 22.33 1.97
N GLY A 388 -18.27 22.65 3.15
CA GLY A 388 -18.80 22.29 4.47
C GLY A 388 -18.79 20.79 4.75
N ASN A 389 -17.98 20.01 4.02
CA ASN A 389 -17.83 18.59 4.27
C ASN A 389 -16.99 18.36 5.53
N ALA A 390 -17.43 17.43 6.34
CA ALA A 390 -16.72 17.05 7.55
C ALA A 390 -15.62 16.04 7.23
N THR A 391 -14.50 16.13 7.96
CA THR A 391 -13.46 15.11 8.01
C THR A 391 -13.19 14.79 9.46
N LEU A 392 -13.23 13.52 9.81
CA LEU A 392 -12.75 13.00 11.08
C LEU A 392 -11.24 12.78 10.96
N ASN A 393 -10.48 13.24 11.95
CA ASN A 393 -9.04 13.03 12.02
C ASN A 393 -8.69 12.50 13.41
N TRP A 394 -7.71 11.60 13.50
CA TRP A 394 -7.26 11.07 14.80
C TRP A 394 -5.75 10.94 14.87
N THR A 395 -5.26 10.89 16.11
CA THR A 395 -3.83 10.67 16.33
C THR A 395 -3.45 9.25 15.95
N PRO A 396 -2.36 9.07 15.18
CA PRO A 396 -1.86 7.73 14.89
C PRO A 396 -1.47 7.01 16.18
N VAL A 397 -1.61 5.69 16.16
CA VAL A 397 -1.16 4.79 17.22
C VAL A 397 -0.13 3.85 16.63
N GLU A 398 1.00 3.69 17.28
CA GLU A 398 2.05 2.78 16.83
C GLU A 398 1.58 1.32 16.82
N TYR A 399 2.13 0.53 15.90
CA TYR A 399 1.78 -0.88 15.72
C TYR A 399 0.28 -1.11 15.48
N THR A 400 -0.39 -0.12 14.85
CA THR A 400 -1.78 -0.26 14.42
C THR A 400 -1.88 -1.32 13.34
N PHE A 401 -2.88 -2.18 13.47
CA PHE A 401 -3.32 -3.06 12.40
C PHE A 401 -4.45 -2.39 11.60
N GLN A 402 -5.46 -1.87 12.30
CA GLN A 402 -6.65 -1.32 11.66
C GLN A 402 -7.36 -0.34 12.60
N TYR A 403 -7.96 0.71 12.04
CA TYR A 403 -8.88 1.59 12.76
C TYR A 403 -10.32 1.24 12.46
N TYR A 404 -11.18 1.32 13.47
CA TYR A 404 -12.61 1.08 13.41
C TYR A 404 -13.35 2.37 13.69
N ILE A 405 -14.17 2.83 12.75
CA ILE A 405 -14.98 4.03 12.86
C ILE A 405 -16.39 3.64 13.31
N TYR A 406 -16.83 4.19 14.43
CA TYR A 406 -18.14 3.93 15.01
C TYR A 406 -19.01 5.16 14.90
N ARG A 407 -20.26 4.94 14.44
CA ARG A 407 -21.34 5.92 14.42
C ARG A 407 -22.37 5.58 15.48
N TYR A 408 -22.87 6.59 16.19
CA TYR A 408 -23.98 6.41 17.13
C TYR A 408 -25.28 6.21 16.38
N ASP A 409 -25.94 5.11 16.66
CA ASP A 409 -27.26 4.76 16.14
C ASP A 409 -28.31 5.20 17.16
N THR A 410 -29.17 6.14 16.77
CA THR A 410 -30.21 6.70 17.66
C THR A 410 -31.34 5.73 17.95
N ALA A 411 -31.62 4.79 17.06
CA ALA A 411 -32.68 3.78 17.22
C ALA A 411 -32.28 2.73 18.28
N THR A 412 -31.05 2.22 18.18
CA THR A 412 -30.54 1.21 19.12
C THR A 412 -29.83 1.79 20.33
N LYS A 413 -29.61 3.11 20.37
CA LYS A 413 -28.84 3.84 21.39
C LYS A 413 -27.43 3.27 21.60
N LYS A 414 -26.82 2.68 20.55
CA LYS A 414 -25.47 2.07 20.58
C LYS A 414 -24.58 2.63 19.47
N TYR A 415 -23.27 2.49 19.64
CA TYR A 415 -22.30 2.77 18.59
C TYR A 415 -22.13 1.54 17.72
N LYS A 416 -22.41 1.67 16.42
CA LYS A 416 -22.17 0.63 15.39
C LYS A 416 -20.93 0.97 14.58
N CYS A 417 -20.12 -0.03 14.25
CA CYS A 417 -18.99 0.12 13.33
C CYS A 417 -19.55 0.38 11.92
N VAL A 418 -19.13 1.48 11.31
CA VAL A 418 -19.60 1.89 9.98
C VAL A 418 -18.49 1.82 8.93
N SER A 419 -17.23 1.78 9.37
CA SER A 419 -16.08 1.62 8.47
C SER A 419 -14.89 1.06 9.24
N LYS A 420 -14.02 0.38 8.49
CA LYS A 420 -12.69 -0.03 8.92
C LYS A 420 -11.72 0.52 7.91
N VAL A 421 -10.62 1.10 8.38
CA VAL A 421 -9.56 1.65 7.53
C VAL A 421 -8.22 1.11 7.98
N ASP A 422 -7.26 1.08 7.07
CA ASP A 422 -5.93 0.55 7.30
C ASP A 422 -5.11 1.36 8.32
N GLN A 423 -3.95 0.84 8.64
CA GLN A 423 -3.01 1.39 9.62
C GLN A 423 -2.47 2.79 9.27
N ASN A 424 -2.39 3.12 7.97
CA ASN A 424 -1.83 4.38 7.48
C ASN A 424 -2.89 5.48 7.41
N THR A 425 -4.16 5.10 7.43
CA THR A 425 -5.28 6.03 7.36
C THR A 425 -5.61 6.62 8.72
N THR A 426 -5.39 7.92 8.89
CA THR A 426 -5.74 8.67 10.11
C THR A 426 -6.86 9.67 9.92
N SER A 427 -7.60 9.55 8.82
CA SER A 427 -8.74 10.39 8.49
C SER A 427 -9.89 9.59 7.89
N TYR A 428 -11.11 10.13 7.99
CA TYR A 428 -12.31 9.53 7.42
C TYR A 428 -13.33 10.62 7.08
N LYS A 429 -13.94 10.53 5.91
CA LYS A 429 -15.03 11.43 5.50
C LYS A 429 -16.38 10.84 5.91
N PRO A 430 -16.99 11.32 7.01
CA PRO A 430 -18.25 10.77 7.50
C PRO A 430 -19.42 11.28 6.65
N GLU A 431 -20.52 10.52 6.65
CA GLU A 431 -21.78 11.05 6.19
C GLU A 431 -22.22 12.24 7.06
N SER A 432 -22.57 13.33 6.43
CA SER A 432 -23.06 14.55 7.08
C SER A 432 -24.54 14.75 6.75
N PRO A 433 -25.47 14.11 7.44
CA PRO A 433 -26.89 14.16 7.11
C PRO A 433 -27.44 15.57 7.31
N VAL A 434 -28.16 16.06 6.31
CA VAL A 434 -28.73 17.42 6.28
C VAL A 434 -29.58 17.70 7.52
N GLY A 435 -29.26 18.80 8.20
CA GLY A 435 -30.01 19.32 9.34
C GLY A 435 -29.95 18.46 10.62
N ARG A 436 -28.98 17.56 10.71
CA ARG A 436 -28.81 16.69 11.89
C ARG A 436 -27.37 16.70 12.39
N THR A 437 -27.20 16.23 13.61
CA THR A 437 -25.88 15.94 14.19
C THR A 437 -25.69 14.43 14.31
N VAL A 438 -24.48 13.97 14.11
CA VAL A 438 -24.13 12.55 14.26
C VAL A 438 -22.87 12.45 15.12
N LYS A 439 -22.88 11.49 16.07
CA LYS A 439 -21.74 11.26 16.97
C LYS A 439 -20.89 10.12 16.43
N TYR A 440 -19.58 10.32 16.49
CA TYR A 440 -18.57 9.35 16.07
C TYR A 440 -17.55 9.08 17.16
N LYS A 441 -16.97 7.88 17.10
CA LYS A 441 -15.80 7.45 17.88
C LYS A 441 -14.91 6.62 16.97
N VAL A 442 -13.63 6.54 17.31
CA VAL A 442 -12.66 5.66 16.65
C VAL A 442 -12.09 4.69 17.70
N ARG A 443 -11.76 3.50 17.30
CA ARG A 443 -11.05 2.49 18.06
C ARG A 443 -9.93 1.94 17.20
N VAL A 444 -8.79 1.63 17.78
CA VAL A 444 -7.69 0.99 17.07
C VAL A 444 -7.57 -0.48 17.49
N ARG A 445 -7.26 -1.33 16.54
CA ARG A 445 -6.72 -2.68 16.76
C ARG A 445 -5.22 -2.61 16.47
N THR A 446 -4.42 -3.09 17.41
CA THR A 446 -2.96 -3.15 17.29
C THR A 446 -2.50 -4.57 17.08
N LEU A 447 -1.24 -4.70 16.67
CA LEU A 447 -0.56 -5.97 16.54
C LEU A 447 -0.27 -6.53 17.94
N ALA A 448 -0.47 -7.84 18.12
CA ALA A 448 -0.14 -8.52 19.37
C ALA A 448 1.39 -8.47 19.63
N GLY A 449 1.79 -8.39 20.88
CA GLY A 449 3.18 -8.50 21.32
C GLY A 449 3.69 -7.32 22.16
N ILE A 450 3.40 -6.06 21.78
CA ILE A 450 3.77 -4.86 22.54
C ILE A 450 2.64 -4.43 23.50
N TYR A 451 1.40 -4.77 23.17
CA TYR A 451 0.23 -4.40 23.97
C TYR A 451 -0.44 -5.64 24.55
N THR A 452 -0.89 -5.52 25.80
CA THR A 452 -1.67 -6.59 26.47
C THR A 452 -3.03 -6.79 25.82
N ASP A 453 -3.66 -5.69 25.32
CA ASP A 453 -4.94 -5.69 24.63
C ASP A 453 -4.75 -5.44 23.15
N GLN A 454 -5.39 -6.28 22.31
CA GLN A 454 -5.39 -6.09 20.85
C GLN A 454 -6.22 -4.86 20.41
N TYR A 455 -7.02 -4.29 21.31
CA TYR A 455 -7.90 -3.18 21.01
C TYR A 455 -7.79 -2.07 22.05
N SER A 456 -7.72 -0.83 21.61
CA SER A 456 -7.85 0.32 22.51
C SER A 456 -9.27 0.43 23.09
N LYS A 457 -9.44 1.23 24.13
CA LYS A 457 -10.75 1.82 24.43
C LYS A 457 -11.18 2.69 23.24
N ARG A 458 -12.48 2.97 23.12
CA ARG A 458 -12.97 3.90 22.09
C ARG A 458 -12.53 5.32 22.42
N SER A 459 -12.20 6.10 21.39
CA SER A 459 -11.81 7.51 21.50
C SER A 459 -12.87 8.37 22.22
N ASN A 460 -12.51 9.62 22.47
CA ASN A 460 -13.49 10.66 22.79
C ASN A 460 -14.57 10.72 21.70
N THR A 461 -15.75 11.22 22.08
CA THR A 461 -16.85 11.44 21.13
C THR A 461 -16.68 12.77 20.41
N VAL A 462 -16.74 12.78 19.09
CA VAL A 462 -16.96 13.99 18.31
C VAL A 462 -18.37 14.02 17.74
N THR A 463 -18.89 15.23 17.55
CA THR A 463 -20.20 15.44 16.94
C THR A 463 -20.00 16.12 15.59
N VAL A 464 -20.36 15.43 14.54
CA VAL A 464 -20.39 15.96 13.18
C VAL A 464 -21.70 16.71 12.99
N GLN A 465 -21.62 17.98 12.66
CA GLN A 465 -22.75 18.82 12.31
C GLN A 465 -23.00 18.73 10.80
N GLY A 466 -24.15 18.24 10.40
CA GLY A 466 -24.59 18.32 9.02
C GLY A 466 -25.03 19.75 8.66
N ARG A 467 -24.82 20.13 7.40
CA ARG A 467 -25.29 21.45 6.93
C ARG A 467 -26.82 21.52 7.02
N PRO A 468 -27.39 22.75 7.12
CA PRO A 468 -28.83 22.91 7.09
C PRO A 468 -29.40 22.53 5.71
N GLY A 469 -30.67 22.21 5.69
CA GLY A 469 -31.40 22.03 4.45
C GLY A 469 -31.46 23.29 3.60
N ASN A 470 -31.87 23.12 2.37
CA ASN A 470 -32.07 24.24 1.44
C ASN A 470 -33.31 25.04 1.82
N VAL A 471 -33.30 26.28 1.44
CA VAL A 471 -34.51 27.09 1.42
C VAL A 471 -35.14 26.95 0.03
N SER A 472 -36.36 26.46 -0.01
CA SER A 472 -37.20 26.49 -1.20
C SER A 472 -38.22 27.61 -1.10
N ASP A 473 -38.79 28.01 -2.23
CA ASP A 473 -40.00 28.86 -2.35
C ASP A 473 -39.91 30.21 -1.63
N ILE A 474 -39.11 31.13 -2.18
CA ILE A 474 -39.05 32.50 -1.69
C ILE A 474 -40.15 33.29 -2.36
N SER A 475 -41.14 33.70 -1.57
CA SER A 475 -42.17 34.61 -2.01
C SER A 475 -41.85 36.09 -1.67
N LYS A 476 -42.24 36.99 -2.54
CA LYS A 476 -42.02 38.45 -2.40
C LYS A 476 -43.34 39.19 -2.50
N LYS A 477 -43.73 39.96 -1.46
CA LYS A 477 -44.95 40.81 -1.47
C LYS A 477 -44.59 42.26 -1.16
N LYS A 478 -44.93 43.16 -2.08
CA LYS A 478 -44.74 44.61 -1.91
C LYS A 478 -46.04 45.28 -1.44
N LYS A 479 -45.94 46.16 -0.41
CA LYS A 479 -47.03 47.00 0.06
C LYS A 479 -46.46 48.38 0.37
N GLY A 480 -46.77 49.36 -0.48
CA GLY A 480 -46.13 50.67 -0.43
C GLY A 480 -44.60 50.55 -0.60
N LYS A 481 -43.84 51.16 0.30
CA LYS A 481 -42.36 51.03 0.34
C LYS A 481 -41.84 49.73 0.96
N ASN A 482 -42.71 48.96 1.61
CA ASN A 482 -42.32 47.75 2.31
C ASN A 482 -42.25 46.54 1.37
N LEU A 483 -41.14 45.82 1.36
CA LEU A 483 -40.98 44.53 0.65
C LEU A 483 -40.83 43.40 1.66
N THR A 484 -41.78 42.47 1.69
CA THR A 484 -41.79 41.33 2.58
C THR A 484 -41.37 40.09 1.82
N PHE A 485 -40.38 39.36 2.35
CA PHE A 485 -39.92 38.05 1.92
C PHE A 485 -40.47 36.99 2.87
N LYS A 486 -40.92 35.86 2.33
CA LYS A 486 -41.27 34.66 3.09
C LYS A 486 -40.62 33.47 2.43
N TRP A 487 -40.20 32.49 3.24
CA TRP A 487 -39.56 31.24 2.78
C TRP A 487 -39.93 30.06 3.67
N THR A 488 -39.69 28.83 3.19
CA THR A 488 -39.89 27.62 3.98
C THR A 488 -38.77 27.43 4.98
N LYS A 489 -39.09 26.90 6.15
CA LYS A 489 -38.12 26.59 7.20
C LYS A 489 -37.15 25.50 6.74
N ALA A 490 -35.87 25.79 6.68
CA ALA A 490 -34.86 24.82 6.36
C ALA A 490 -34.51 23.95 7.59
N LYS A 491 -34.45 22.64 7.40
CA LYS A 491 -34.11 21.68 8.45
C LYS A 491 -32.72 21.96 9.02
N GLY A 492 -32.60 22.10 10.34
CA GLY A 492 -31.33 22.34 11.01
C GLY A 492 -30.77 23.75 10.85
N ALA A 493 -31.53 24.70 10.31
CA ALA A 493 -31.11 26.09 10.23
C ALA A 493 -31.05 26.73 11.62
N GLN A 494 -29.94 27.40 11.93
CA GLN A 494 -29.77 28.30 13.08
C GLN A 494 -30.07 29.77 12.68
N GLY A 495 -30.03 30.04 11.40
CA GLY A 495 -30.38 31.35 10.87
C GLY A 495 -30.38 31.34 9.35
N TYR A 496 -30.63 32.55 8.80
CA TYR A 496 -30.72 32.77 7.36
C TYR A 496 -29.95 34.01 6.96
N ILE A 497 -29.49 34.01 5.72
CA ILE A 497 -28.91 35.20 5.09
C ILE A 497 -29.70 35.47 3.82
N LEU A 498 -30.22 36.70 3.72
CA LEU A 498 -30.87 37.21 2.51
C LEU A 498 -29.84 37.89 1.63
N TYR A 499 -29.82 37.54 0.38
CA TYR A 499 -28.95 38.12 -0.66
C TYR A 499 -29.76 38.74 -1.77
N ARG A 500 -29.20 39.78 -2.41
CA ARG A 500 -29.68 40.42 -3.62
C ARG A 500 -28.63 40.33 -4.71
N TYR A 501 -29.03 40.05 -5.93
CA TYR A 501 -28.16 40.12 -7.08
C TYR A 501 -27.81 41.57 -7.40
N ASP A 502 -26.55 41.85 -7.61
CA ASP A 502 -26.01 43.14 -8.02
C ASP A 502 -25.59 43.00 -9.49
N GLU A 503 -26.36 43.62 -10.37
CA GLU A 503 -26.17 43.56 -11.83
C GLU A 503 -24.80 44.14 -12.25
N ASN A 504 -24.36 45.25 -11.62
CA ASN A 504 -23.08 45.88 -11.94
C ASN A 504 -21.89 44.99 -11.53
N ALA A 505 -21.99 44.34 -10.39
CA ALA A 505 -20.93 43.47 -9.87
C ALA A 505 -21.07 41.99 -10.33
N ARG A 506 -22.15 41.66 -11.04
CA ARG A 506 -22.51 40.28 -11.48
C ARG A 506 -22.40 39.24 -10.36
N LYS A 507 -22.80 39.61 -9.13
CA LYS A 507 -22.73 38.73 -7.96
C LYS A 507 -23.81 39.06 -6.93
N TYR A 508 -24.11 38.06 -6.10
CA TYR A 508 -25.03 38.28 -4.99
C TYR A 508 -24.35 38.97 -3.82
N ARG A 509 -24.97 40.06 -3.32
CA ARG A 509 -24.53 40.76 -2.12
C ARG A 509 -25.46 40.47 -0.95
N LYS A 510 -24.87 40.26 0.22
CA LYS A 510 -25.60 40.08 1.47
C LYS A 510 -26.35 41.33 1.86
N ILE A 511 -27.65 41.19 2.13
CA ILE A 511 -28.51 42.29 2.60
C ILE A 511 -28.72 42.18 4.11
N LYS A 512 -29.14 40.99 4.59
CA LYS A 512 -29.55 40.81 5.99
C LYS A 512 -29.16 39.44 6.50
N THR A 513 -28.62 39.40 7.73
CA THR A 513 -28.45 38.15 8.50
C THR A 513 -29.54 38.07 9.54
N ILE A 514 -30.25 36.93 9.59
CA ILE A 514 -31.30 36.61 10.55
C ILE A 514 -30.75 35.50 11.44
N LYS A 515 -30.51 35.81 12.72
CA LYS A 515 -29.85 34.92 13.67
C LYS A 515 -30.78 33.90 14.37
N ASN A 516 -31.98 33.70 13.84
CA ASN A 516 -32.97 32.78 14.39
C ASN A 516 -33.49 31.86 13.27
N GLY A 517 -33.24 30.55 13.40
CA GLY A 517 -33.69 29.55 12.41
C GLY A 517 -35.20 29.29 12.38
N ASN A 518 -35.95 29.83 13.33
CA ASN A 518 -37.42 29.76 13.33
C ASN A 518 -38.08 30.94 12.56
N VAL A 519 -37.31 31.97 12.26
CA VAL A 519 -37.83 33.13 11.51
C VAL A 519 -37.82 32.79 10.02
N THR A 520 -38.99 32.78 9.40
CA THR A 520 -39.20 32.45 7.99
C THR A 520 -39.71 33.63 7.15
N SER A 521 -39.56 34.85 7.69
CA SER A 521 -39.90 36.04 6.97
C SER A 521 -39.02 37.22 7.35
N TYR A 522 -38.89 38.17 6.45
CA TYR A 522 -38.24 39.47 6.67
C TYR A 522 -38.92 40.55 5.88
N THR A 523 -39.16 41.68 6.50
CA THR A 523 -39.74 42.87 5.81
C THR A 523 -38.70 44.00 5.76
N ASP A 524 -38.30 44.36 4.57
CA ASP A 524 -37.56 45.60 4.35
C ASP A 524 -38.53 46.78 4.34
N LYS A 525 -38.29 47.75 5.24
CA LYS A 525 -39.09 48.96 5.38
C LYS A 525 -38.41 50.19 4.77
N THR A 526 -37.20 50.02 4.23
CA THR A 526 -36.38 51.17 3.74
C THR A 526 -36.84 51.68 2.38
N GLY A 527 -37.56 50.88 1.63
CA GLY A 527 -37.93 51.18 0.25
C GLY A 527 -36.78 51.01 -0.78
N LYS A 528 -35.60 50.57 -0.31
CA LYS A 528 -34.40 50.43 -1.17
C LYS A 528 -34.38 49.13 -1.98
N LEU A 529 -35.26 48.16 -1.66
CA LEU A 529 -35.31 46.88 -2.34
C LEU A 529 -36.47 46.85 -3.34
N ASN A 530 -36.19 46.33 -4.55
CA ASN A 530 -37.17 46.24 -5.63
C ASN A 530 -37.69 44.79 -5.75
N LYS A 531 -39.03 44.62 -5.94
CA LYS A 531 -39.66 43.32 -6.11
C LYS A 531 -39.14 42.58 -7.34
N ASN A 532 -38.74 43.29 -8.39
CA ASN A 532 -38.31 42.69 -9.65
C ASN A 532 -36.85 42.23 -9.66
N GLU A 533 -36.08 42.60 -8.64
CA GLU A 533 -34.69 42.13 -8.50
C GLU A 533 -34.62 40.66 -8.06
N ASN A 534 -33.48 40.01 -8.34
CA ASN A 534 -33.24 38.66 -7.97
C ASN A 534 -32.72 38.53 -6.52
N TYR A 535 -33.39 37.72 -5.73
CA TYR A 535 -33.05 37.46 -4.32
C TYR A 535 -33.00 35.97 -4.06
N TYR A 536 -32.11 35.57 -3.13
CA TYR A 536 -32.19 34.25 -2.53
C TYR A 536 -31.95 34.31 -1.03
N VAL A 537 -32.42 33.29 -0.33
CA VAL A 537 -32.19 33.12 1.10
C VAL A 537 -31.41 31.85 1.29
N ARG A 538 -30.31 31.93 2.04
CA ARG A 538 -29.45 30.81 2.35
C ARG A 538 -29.53 30.48 3.83
N ALA A 539 -29.89 29.27 4.18
CA ALA A 539 -29.85 28.80 5.56
C ALA A 539 -28.39 28.57 6.01
N TYR A 540 -28.10 28.83 7.27
CA TYR A 540 -26.82 28.49 7.87
C TYR A 540 -26.99 27.86 9.26
N CYS A 541 -25.99 27.06 9.68
CA CYS A 541 -25.72 26.69 11.06
C CYS A 541 -24.24 26.91 11.36
N THR A 542 -23.89 26.93 12.65
CA THR A 542 -22.51 27.13 13.10
C THR A 542 -22.10 25.91 13.92
N THR A 543 -20.95 25.36 13.63
CA THR A 543 -20.33 24.24 14.34
C THR A 543 -19.79 24.68 15.70
N LYS A 544 -19.34 23.74 16.52
CA LYS A 544 -18.77 24.07 17.84
C LYS A 544 -17.48 24.88 17.77
N ASP A 545 -16.68 24.68 16.71
CA ASP A 545 -15.44 25.43 16.44
C ASP A 545 -15.66 26.78 15.77
N GLY A 546 -16.92 27.16 15.54
CA GLY A 546 -17.27 28.44 14.93
C GLY A 546 -17.40 28.42 13.41
N THR A 547 -17.08 27.33 12.75
CA THR A 547 -17.22 27.20 11.28
C THR A 547 -18.68 27.31 10.87
N ARG A 548 -18.96 28.14 9.89
CA ARG A 548 -20.33 28.34 9.40
C ARG A 548 -20.61 27.46 8.19
N LEU A 549 -21.58 26.54 8.35
CA LEU A 549 -22.06 25.64 7.29
C LEU A 549 -23.32 26.22 6.66
N TYR A 550 -23.40 26.13 5.33
CA TYR A 550 -24.51 26.70 4.57
C TYR A 550 -25.29 25.61 3.83
N GLY A 551 -26.61 25.78 3.73
CA GLY A 551 -27.43 25.00 2.81
C GLY A 551 -26.98 25.21 1.36
N TRP A 552 -27.22 24.25 0.49
CA TRP A 552 -27.02 24.45 -0.94
C TRP A 552 -27.98 25.53 -1.46
N TYR A 553 -27.55 26.27 -2.46
CA TYR A 553 -28.44 27.03 -3.27
C TYR A 553 -28.21 26.68 -4.73
N TRP A 554 -29.26 26.65 -5.47
CA TRP A 554 -29.22 26.54 -6.92
C TRP A 554 -29.30 27.96 -7.45
N ALA A 555 -28.23 28.38 -8.13
CA ALA A 555 -28.23 29.69 -8.81
C ALA A 555 -28.99 29.59 -10.11
#